data_f274817c5b5adb92b6f0ada7ec95a02b
#
_entry.id   f274817c5b5adb92b6f0ada7ec95a02b
#
_cell.length_a   1.000
_cell.length_b   1.000
_cell.length_c   1.000
_cell.angle_alpha   90.00
_cell.angle_beta   90.00
_cell.angle_gamma   90.00
#
_symmetry.space_group_name_H-M   'P 1'
#
loop_
_entity.id
_entity.type
_entity.pdbx_description
1 polymer ?
#
loop_
_entity_poly.entity_id
_entity_poly.type
_entity_poly.pdbx_seq_one_letter_code
_entity_poly.pdbx_strand_id
1 'polypeptide(L)'
;MKHTFLLREGFWVAEGDYYDENGNGYSVVGQLETTHQEEVWVHEGIMKVLFDEPVAIANRYEIEPFGIGKTSTHWKSSNRFLGNLKGHFVIVGGSILSLFRSENGRYSGTEWLQMVDEGTYRNRGVLLDGDRMLSSWGMELRKAG
;
A
#
# COMPACT_ATOMS: atom_id res chain seq x y z
N MET A 1 2.97 -14.59 14.86
CA MET A 1 3.70 -13.34 14.62
C MET A 1 2.71 -12.19 14.57
N LYS A 2 2.91 -11.17 15.38
CA LYS A 2 2.00 -10.01 15.41
C LYS A 2 2.49 -8.95 14.43
N HIS A 3 1.62 -8.58 13.50
CA HIS A 3 1.92 -7.50 12.56
C HIS A 3 1.97 -6.14 13.26
N THR A 4 2.92 -5.34 12.85
CA THR A 4 3.12 -3.97 13.33
C THR A 4 2.70 -2.94 12.29
N PHE A 5 2.78 -3.27 11.01
CA PHE A 5 2.32 -2.42 9.93
C PHE A 5 0.79 -2.50 9.86
N LEU A 6 0.10 -1.38 9.80
CA LEU A 6 -1.36 -1.22 9.80
C LEU A 6 -2.04 -1.61 11.11
N LEU A 7 -1.65 -2.71 11.73
CA LEU A 7 -2.28 -3.22 12.94
C LEU A 7 -1.89 -2.44 14.20
N ARG A 8 -0.90 -1.58 14.09
CA ARG A 8 -0.48 -0.63 15.14
C ARG A 8 -0.35 0.75 14.52
N GLU A 9 -0.57 1.77 15.31
CA GLU A 9 -0.24 3.13 14.92
C GLU A 9 1.26 3.25 14.72
N GLY A 10 1.68 4.05 13.77
CA GLY A 10 3.09 4.26 13.53
C GLY A 10 3.38 5.04 12.26
N PHE A 11 4.61 5.47 12.18
CA PHE A 11 5.15 6.22 11.06
C PHE A 11 6.24 5.38 10.38
N TRP A 12 6.19 5.30 9.06
CA TRP A 12 7.08 4.47 8.26
C TRP A 12 7.70 5.27 7.14
N VAL A 13 8.92 4.95 6.80
CA VAL A 13 9.59 5.45 5.59
C VAL A 13 9.73 4.31 4.60
N ALA A 14 9.64 4.64 3.33
CA ALA A 14 9.70 3.66 2.25
C ALA A 14 10.73 4.06 1.23
N GLU A 15 11.45 3.10 0.69
CA GLU A 15 12.36 3.30 -0.43
C GLU A 15 12.43 2.04 -1.27
N GLY A 16 12.63 2.21 -2.55
CA GLY A 16 12.76 1.08 -3.47
C GLY A 16 12.71 1.50 -4.92
N ASP A 17 12.10 0.65 -5.72
CA ASP A 17 12.05 0.82 -7.17
C ASP A 17 10.62 0.73 -7.68
N TYR A 18 10.34 1.58 -8.64
CA TYR A 18 9.08 1.64 -9.38
C TYR A 18 9.38 1.32 -10.84
N TYR A 19 8.57 0.49 -11.45
CA TYR A 19 8.74 0.08 -12.85
C TYR A 19 7.51 0.47 -13.65
N ASP A 20 7.73 1.12 -14.80
CA ASP A 20 6.64 1.45 -15.72
C ASP A 20 6.22 0.23 -16.56
N GLU A 21 5.26 0.43 -17.47
CA GLU A 21 4.74 -0.66 -18.29
C GLU A 21 5.78 -1.22 -19.26
N ASN A 22 6.86 -0.49 -19.54
CA ASN A 22 7.94 -0.93 -20.42
C ASN A 22 9.10 -1.57 -19.64
N GLY A 23 8.99 -1.66 -18.31
CA GLY A 23 10.03 -2.23 -17.48
C GLY A 23 11.14 -1.27 -17.10
N ASN A 24 10.99 0.02 -17.43
CA ASN A 24 11.96 1.03 -17.01
C ASN A 24 11.84 1.27 -15.50
N GLY A 25 12.98 1.26 -14.81
CA GLY A 25 13.03 1.40 -13.37
C GLY A 25 13.37 2.81 -12.92
N TYR A 26 12.72 3.24 -11.83
CA TYR A 26 12.92 4.55 -11.21
C TYR A 26 12.93 4.38 -9.71
N SER A 27 13.77 5.15 -9.03
CA SER A 27 13.75 5.13 -7.57
C SER A 27 12.45 5.72 -7.04
N VAL A 28 11.98 5.19 -5.93
CA VAL A 28 10.80 5.69 -5.23
C VAL A 28 11.13 5.82 -3.74
N VAL A 29 10.67 6.91 -3.15
CA VAL A 29 10.78 7.18 -1.71
C VAL A 29 9.42 7.62 -1.19
N GLY A 30 9.16 7.37 0.08
CA GLY A 30 7.88 7.76 0.64
C GLY A 30 7.85 7.77 2.16
N GLN A 31 6.75 8.28 2.66
CA GLN A 31 6.43 8.34 4.08
C GLN A 31 4.99 7.91 4.27
N LEU A 32 4.75 7.09 5.28
CA LEU A 32 3.44 6.52 5.57
C LEU A 32 3.14 6.64 7.06
N GLU A 33 1.88 6.90 7.39
CA GLU A 33 1.43 6.97 8.77
C GLU A 33 0.12 6.24 8.93
N THR A 34 0.01 5.43 9.98
CA THR A 34 -1.24 4.76 10.36
C THR A 34 -1.71 5.31 11.69
N THR A 35 -2.97 5.75 11.73
CA THR A 35 -3.65 6.20 12.96
C THR A 35 -4.92 5.37 13.17
N HIS A 36 -5.18 4.99 14.41
CA HIS A 36 -6.36 4.20 14.79
C HIS A 36 -7.37 5.11 15.48
N GLN A 37 -8.40 5.51 14.72
CA GLN A 37 -9.55 6.18 15.28
C GLN A 37 -10.57 5.13 15.71
N GLU A 38 -11.57 5.51 16.47
CA GLU A 38 -12.52 4.57 17.07
C GLU A 38 -13.22 3.67 16.04
N GLU A 39 -13.75 4.26 14.98
CA GLU A 39 -14.53 3.54 13.97
C GLU A 39 -13.81 3.32 12.65
N VAL A 40 -12.66 3.96 12.47
CA VAL A 40 -11.89 3.87 11.22
C VAL A 40 -10.41 3.99 11.50
N TRP A 41 -9.63 3.15 10.85
CA TRP A 41 -8.17 3.31 10.82
C TRP A 41 -7.81 4.08 9.56
N VAL A 42 -6.93 5.06 9.70
CA VAL A 42 -6.48 5.87 8.57
C VAL A 42 -5.02 5.56 8.29
N HIS A 43 -4.75 5.19 7.05
CA HIS A 43 -3.38 4.99 6.58
C HIS A 43 -3.15 5.95 5.43
N GLU A 44 -2.21 6.86 5.60
CA GLU A 44 -1.96 7.87 4.59
C GLU A 44 -0.48 8.10 4.39
N GLY A 45 -0.13 8.57 3.21
CA GLY A 45 1.24 8.83 2.90
C GLY A 45 1.44 9.49 1.55
N ILE A 46 2.70 9.80 1.29
CA ILE A 46 3.14 10.38 0.03
C ILE A 46 4.26 9.51 -0.50
N MET A 47 4.11 9.07 -1.75
CA MET A 47 5.15 8.39 -2.51
C MET A 47 5.66 9.32 -3.59
N LYS A 48 6.95 9.38 -3.76
CA LYS A 48 7.59 10.20 -4.78
C LYS A 48 8.40 9.31 -5.70
N VAL A 49 7.98 9.24 -6.95
CA VAL A 49 8.71 8.52 -7.99
C VAL A 49 9.67 9.49 -8.65
N LEU A 50 10.93 9.13 -8.69
CA LEU A 50 12.01 10.00 -9.15
C LEU A 50 12.23 9.86 -10.65
N PHE A 51 11.22 10.21 -11.44
CA PHE A 51 11.36 10.43 -12.88
C PHE A 51 12.25 11.66 -13.10
N ASP A 52 12.54 11.99 -14.35
CA ASP A 52 13.27 13.23 -14.69
C ASP A 52 12.59 14.44 -14.03
N GLU A 53 11.25 14.48 -14.10
CA GLU A 53 10.45 15.37 -13.28
C GLU A 53 9.72 14.50 -12.24
N PRO A 54 10.12 14.59 -10.95
CA PRO A 54 9.52 13.74 -9.93
C PRO A 54 8.01 13.94 -9.79
N VAL A 55 7.30 12.84 -9.58
CA VAL A 55 5.86 12.83 -9.37
C VAL A 55 5.57 12.36 -7.95
N ALA A 56 4.84 13.18 -7.19
CA ALA A 56 4.38 12.82 -5.85
C ALA A 56 2.94 12.32 -5.92
N ILE A 57 2.68 11.19 -5.29
CA ILE A 57 1.36 10.58 -5.21
C ILE A 57 0.97 10.50 -3.74
N ALA A 58 -0.09 11.22 -3.39
CA ALA A 58 -0.66 11.16 -2.05
C ALA A 58 -1.78 10.11 -2.04
N ASN A 59 -1.75 9.24 -1.05
CA ASN A 59 -2.77 8.22 -0.86
C ASN A 59 -3.32 8.29 0.57
N ARG A 60 -4.62 8.11 0.70
CA ARG A 60 -5.28 8.01 2.00
C ARG A 60 -6.25 6.85 1.94
N TYR A 61 -6.05 5.90 2.84
CA TYR A 61 -6.89 4.72 2.98
C TYR A 61 -7.73 4.86 4.24
N GLU A 62 -9.02 4.61 4.11
CA GLU A 62 -9.91 4.45 5.25
C GLU A 62 -10.17 2.96 5.41
N ILE A 63 -9.71 2.41 6.52
CA ILE A 63 -9.70 0.98 6.76
C ILE A 63 -10.71 0.68 7.86
N GLU A 64 -11.61 -0.27 7.60
CA GLU A 64 -12.47 -0.81 8.64
C GLU A 64 -11.56 -1.54 9.65
N PRO A 65 -11.64 -1.23 10.95
CA PRO A 65 -10.78 -1.90 11.93
C PRO A 65 -10.91 -3.42 11.84
N PHE A 66 -9.79 -4.12 11.97
CA PHE A 66 -9.83 -5.58 12.05
C PHE A 66 -10.61 -5.99 13.30
N GLY A 67 -11.60 -6.83 13.13
CA GLY A 67 -12.31 -7.43 14.25
C GLY A 67 -11.41 -8.39 15.04
N ILE A 68 -11.73 -8.60 16.30
CA ILE A 68 -10.98 -9.52 17.16
C ILE A 68 -10.97 -10.91 16.53
N GLY A 69 -9.78 -11.46 16.34
CA GLY A 69 -9.59 -12.77 15.73
C GLY A 69 -9.84 -12.83 14.23
N LYS A 70 -10.10 -11.70 13.58
CA LYS A 70 -10.30 -11.64 12.14
C LYS A 70 -8.99 -11.42 11.40
N THR A 71 -8.86 -12.00 10.22
CA THR A 71 -7.68 -11.92 9.38
C THR A 71 -7.90 -11.11 8.11
N SER A 72 -9.09 -10.55 7.91
CA SER A 72 -9.39 -9.73 6.75
C SER A 72 -10.26 -8.54 7.14
N THR A 73 -10.15 -7.49 6.35
CA THR A 73 -10.99 -6.31 6.49
C THR A 73 -11.07 -5.57 5.15
N HIS A 74 -11.99 -4.63 5.06
CA HIS A 74 -12.20 -3.81 3.87
C HIS A 74 -11.56 -2.44 4.03
N TRP A 75 -11.18 -1.85 2.91
CA TRP A 75 -10.71 -0.49 2.87
C TRP A 75 -11.20 0.22 1.62
N LYS A 76 -11.20 1.55 1.66
CA LYS A 76 -11.49 2.40 0.51
C LYS A 76 -10.49 3.54 0.46
N SER A 77 -10.27 4.07 -0.73
CA SER A 77 -9.33 5.15 -0.97
C SER A 77 -9.74 5.96 -2.19
N SER A 78 -9.28 7.19 -2.27
CA SER A 78 -9.38 8.01 -3.48
C SER A 78 -7.98 8.31 -3.96
N ASN A 79 -7.77 8.13 -5.26
CA ASN A 79 -6.51 8.41 -5.91
C ASN A 79 -6.78 9.32 -7.11
N ARG A 80 -6.03 10.41 -7.25
CA ARG A 80 -6.28 11.37 -8.32
C ARG A 80 -6.04 10.81 -9.73
N PHE A 81 -5.27 9.72 -9.84
CA PHE A 81 -4.99 9.09 -11.13
C PHE A 81 -5.94 7.96 -11.45
N LEU A 82 -6.42 7.24 -10.44
CA LEU A 82 -7.20 6.01 -10.61
C LEU A 82 -8.66 6.15 -10.19
N GLY A 83 -9.01 7.26 -9.55
CA GLY A 83 -10.34 7.49 -9.00
C GLY A 83 -10.53 6.78 -7.67
N ASN A 84 -11.76 6.39 -7.37
CA ASN A 84 -12.09 5.70 -6.13
C ASN A 84 -11.68 4.24 -6.22
N LEU A 85 -10.98 3.79 -5.20
CA LEU A 85 -10.52 2.40 -5.05
C LEU A 85 -11.19 1.76 -3.85
N LYS A 86 -11.39 0.47 -3.92
CA LYS A 86 -11.84 -0.35 -2.80
C LYS A 86 -11.07 -1.67 -2.80
N GLY A 87 -10.86 -2.20 -1.64
CA GLY A 87 -10.09 -3.41 -1.52
C GLY A 87 -10.24 -4.11 -0.18
N HIS A 88 -9.38 -5.09 -0.02
CA HIS A 88 -9.30 -5.90 1.18
C HIS A 88 -7.86 -5.99 1.62
N PHE A 89 -7.67 -6.05 2.94
CA PHE A 89 -6.42 -6.54 3.52
C PHE A 89 -6.67 -7.93 4.05
N VAL A 90 -5.78 -8.86 3.75
CA VAL A 90 -5.87 -10.24 4.21
C VAL A 90 -4.54 -10.62 4.84
N ILE A 91 -4.58 -11.06 6.10
CA ILE A 91 -3.40 -11.52 6.81
C ILE A 91 -3.22 -13.01 6.54
N VAL A 92 -2.04 -13.37 6.03
CA VAL A 92 -1.64 -14.76 5.79
C VAL A 92 -0.28 -14.94 6.45
N GLY A 93 -0.27 -15.45 7.69
CA GLY A 93 0.97 -15.61 8.46
C GLY A 93 1.74 -14.30 8.60
N GLY A 94 2.99 -14.28 8.17
CA GLY A 94 3.84 -13.11 8.19
C GLY A 94 3.59 -12.10 7.08
N SER A 95 2.54 -12.26 6.30
CA SER A 95 2.23 -11.41 5.15
C SER A 95 0.88 -10.72 5.31
N ILE A 96 0.79 -9.51 4.78
CA ILE A 96 -0.48 -8.81 4.59
C ILE A 96 -0.64 -8.63 3.08
N LEU A 97 -1.73 -9.15 2.54
CA LEU A 97 -2.06 -9.00 1.13
C LEU A 97 -3.10 -7.90 0.98
N SER A 98 -2.93 -7.05 -0.02
CA SER A 98 -3.91 -6.04 -0.40
C SER A 98 -4.40 -6.34 -1.80
N LEU A 99 -5.70 -6.53 -1.95
CA LEU A 99 -6.36 -6.79 -3.23
C LEU A 99 -7.28 -5.62 -3.48
N PHE A 100 -7.16 -4.96 -4.63
CA PHE A 100 -7.98 -3.78 -4.87
C PHE A 100 -8.40 -3.64 -6.32
N ARG A 101 -9.43 -2.83 -6.51
CA ARG A 101 -9.92 -2.43 -7.83
C ARG A 101 -10.53 -1.04 -7.77
N SER A 102 -10.53 -0.36 -8.90
CA SER A 102 -11.22 0.91 -9.04
C SER A 102 -12.73 0.69 -9.10
N GLU A 103 -13.48 1.70 -8.69
CA GLU A 103 -14.95 1.65 -8.65
C GLU A 103 -15.55 1.41 -10.03
N ASN A 104 -14.93 1.97 -11.09
CA ASN A 104 -15.37 1.75 -12.47
C ASN A 104 -14.94 0.39 -13.04
N GLY A 105 -14.21 -0.41 -12.27
CA GLY A 105 -13.77 -1.74 -12.68
C GLY A 105 -12.58 -1.78 -13.64
N ARG A 106 -12.08 -0.63 -14.06
CA ARG A 106 -11.00 -0.56 -15.04
C ARG A 106 -9.65 -0.99 -14.48
N TYR A 107 -9.32 -0.49 -13.28
CA TYR A 107 -8.02 -0.76 -12.65
C TYR A 107 -8.16 -1.79 -11.54
N SER A 108 -7.17 -2.62 -11.42
CA SER A 108 -7.06 -3.58 -10.32
C SER A 108 -5.61 -3.77 -9.96
N GLY A 109 -5.36 -4.34 -8.81
CA GLY A 109 -4.01 -4.61 -8.40
C GLY A 109 -3.94 -5.41 -7.12
N THR A 110 -2.71 -5.74 -6.79
CA THR A 110 -2.42 -6.45 -5.56
C THR A 110 -1.11 -5.94 -4.99
N GLU A 111 -1.04 -5.89 -3.67
CA GLU A 111 0.20 -5.62 -2.95
C GLU A 111 0.45 -6.74 -1.94
N TRP A 112 1.70 -7.03 -1.74
CA TRP A 112 2.17 -8.00 -0.77
C TRP A 112 3.13 -7.31 0.17
N LEU A 113 2.82 -7.38 1.46
CA LEU A 113 3.63 -6.81 2.54
C LEU A 113 4.12 -7.96 3.40
N GLN A 114 5.41 -8.21 3.39
CA GLN A 114 6.01 -9.28 4.17
C GLN A 114 6.78 -8.71 5.35
N MET A 115 6.42 -9.14 6.55
CA MET A 115 7.12 -8.74 7.76
C MET A 115 8.49 -9.42 7.82
N VAL A 116 9.54 -8.60 7.91
CA VAL A 116 10.91 -9.09 8.13
C VAL A 116 11.19 -9.12 9.62
N ASP A 117 10.86 -8.05 10.32
CA ASP A 117 10.90 -7.91 11.77
C ASP A 117 9.89 -6.83 12.18
N GLU A 118 9.83 -6.49 13.46
CA GLU A 118 8.85 -5.53 13.97
C GLU A 118 8.96 -4.13 13.35
N GLY A 119 10.11 -3.76 12.86
CA GLY A 119 10.37 -2.45 12.29
C GLY A 119 10.60 -2.46 10.78
N THR A 120 10.45 -3.60 10.11
CA THR A 120 10.79 -3.72 8.69
C THR A 120 9.82 -4.63 7.96
N TYR A 121 9.30 -4.13 6.83
CA TYR A 121 8.51 -4.90 5.89
C TYR A 121 9.09 -4.77 4.49
N ARG A 122 8.88 -5.80 3.68
CA ARG A 122 9.12 -5.76 2.23
C ARG A 122 7.79 -5.67 1.54
N ASN A 123 7.70 -4.75 0.59
CA ASN A 123 6.48 -4.51 -0.19
C ASN A 123 6.73 -4.87 -1.65
N ARG A 124 5.76 -5.52 -2.26
CA ARG A 124 5.72 -5.77 -3.70
C ARG A 124 4.31 -5.48 -4.18
N GLY A 125 4.19 -4.88 -5.34
CA GLY A 125 2.87 -4.59 -5.86
C GLY A 125 2.83 -4.51 -7.38
N VAL A 126 1.63 -4.62 -7.92
CA VAL A 126 1.36 -4.50 -9.33
C VAL A 126 0.02 -3.81 -9.55
N LEU A 127 -0.04 -2.97 -10.58
CA LEU A 127 -1.25 -2.27 -11.02
C LEU A 127 -1.57 -2.70 -12.45
N LEU A 128 -2.82 -3.07 -12.67
CA LEU A 128 -3.32 -3.56 -13.96
C LEU A 128 -4.42 -2.64 -14.51
N ASP A 129 -4.45 -2.49 -15.82
CA ASP A 129 -5.57 -1.93 -16.59
C ASP A 129 -6.12 -3.08 -17.42
N GLY A 130 -7.18 -3.71 -16.94
CA GLY A 130 -7.61 -4.99 -17.51
C GLY A 130 -6.52 -6.03 -17.37
N ASP A 131 -6.07 -6.61 -18.46
CA ASP A 131 -4.98 -7.59 -18.50
C ASP A 131 -3.60 -6.95 -18.62
N ARG A 132 -3.55 -5.64 -18.86
CA ARG A 132 -2.30 -4.94 -19.13
C ARG A 132 -1.65 -4.47 -17.85
N MET A 133 -0.40 -4.84 -17.62
CA MET A 133 0.36 -4.36 -16.49
C MET A 133 0.80 -2.92 -16.74
N LEU A 134 0.36 -1.99 -15.90
CA LEU A 134 0.72 -0.57 -15.99
C LEU A 134 1.99 -0.25 -15.23
N SER A 135 2.13 -0.80 -14.04
CA SER A 135 3.27 -0.53 -13.19
C SER A 135 3.44 -1.63 -12.17
N SER A 136 4.66 -1.71 -11.65
CA SER A 136 4.97 -2.59 -10.53
C SER A 136 6.00 -1.90 -9.64
N TRP A 137 6.12 -2.35 -8.40
CA TRP A 137 7.05 -1.74 -7.46
C TRP A 137 7.52 -2.74 -6.43
N GLY A 138 8.69 -2.45 -5.88
CA GLY A 138 9.21 -3.17 -4.75
C GLY A 138 9.90 -2.21 -3.81
N MET A 139 9.52 -2.23 -2.54
CA MET A 139 10.02 -1.29 -1.55
C MET A 139 10.36 -1.99 -0.25
N GLU A 140 11.22 -1.36 0.52
CA GLU A 140 11.43 -1.68 1.92
C GLU A 140 10.79 -0.59 2.76
N LEU A 141 10.00 -1.00 3.74
CA LEU A 141 9.34 -0.12 4.69
C LEU A 141 10.05 -0.25 6.02
N ARG A 142 10.45 0.88 6.61
CA ARG A 142 11.10 0.91 7.92
C ARG A 142 10.33 1.80 8.87
N LYS A 143 10.09 1.31 10.06
CA LYS A 143 9.41 2.09 11.09
C LYS A 143 10.30 3.25 11.52
N ALA A 144 9.74 4.45 11.56
CA ALA A 144 10.47 5.70 11.82
C ALA A 144 10.00 6.44 13.07
N GLY A 145 9.29 5.77 13.93
CA GLY A 145 8.86 6.47 15.15
C GLY A 145 7.67 5.88 15.83
#